data_6ebe6f86162486427b816b33999ece9c
#
_entry.id   6ebe6f86162486427b816b33999ece9c
#
_cell.length_a   1.000
_cell.length_b   1.000
_cell.length_c   1.000
_cell.angle_alpha   90.00
_cell.angle_beta   90.00
_cell.angle_gamma   90.00
#
_symmetry.space_group_name_H-M   'P 1'
#
loop_
_entity.id
_entity.type
_entity.pdbx_description
1 polymer ?
#
loop_
_entity_poly.entity_id
_entity_poly.type
_entity_poly.pdbx_seq_one_letter_code
_entity_poly.pdbx_strand_id
1 'polypeptide(L)'
;MAASFPETAISTERLLLRPLEVGDAPALAELMADELVHAWTDLPQPFTEDLAVRWATALAPAHRAEGHGIVFTVTEHLTQRVVGLVELRHTDWRLRATEICYVTAPWARGEGYAGEAVLGVAQWLFEDRGFQRLEMRTAAGNTAAQQVAQKVGCISEGVLRSAWIVREREFLTAGADDAGESRSDLILWSLLPEDMEEVPPAPDPRAGRYVLRD
;
A
#
# COMPACT_ATOMS: atom_id res chain seq x y z
N MET A 1 27.90 7.98 0.28
CA MET A 1 27.05 6.86 0.73
C MET A 1 25.84 6.85 -0.19
N ALA A 2 25.37 5.68 -0.61
CA ALA A 2 24.12 5.59 -1.36
C ALA A 2 22.98 6.13 -0.47
N ALA A 3 22.04 6.87 -1.07
CA ALA A 3 20.87 7.36 -0.35
C ALA A 3 19.97 6.17 0.00
N SER A 4 19.46 6.12 1.22
CA SER A 4 18.56 5.07 1.70
C SER A 4 17.57 5.63 2.72
N PHE A 5 16.44 4.92 2.90
CA PHE A 5 15.50 5.28 3.96
C PHE A 5 16.06 4.90 5.34
N PRO A 6 15.85 5.74 6.37
CA PRO A 6 16.16 5.35 7.74
C PRO A 6 15.22 4.21 8.18
N GLU A 7 15.64 3.43 9.15
CA GLU A 7 14.71 2.59 9.88
C GLU A 7 13.81 3.48 10.74
N THR A 8 12.50 3.37 10.55
CA THR A 8 11.53 4.28 11.17
C THR A 8 10.18 3.58 11.36
N ALA A 9 9.35 4.17 12.20
CA ALA A 9 7.93 3.87 12.31
C ALA A 9 7.12 5.14 12.11
N ILE A 10 5.94 5.01 11.51
CA ILE A 10 5.00 6.09 11.26
C ILE A 10 3.73 5.78 12.05
N SER A 11 3.29 6.72 12.89
CA SER A 11 2.06 6.60 13.67
C SER A 11 1.01 7.53 13.09
N THR A 12 -0.18 7.01 12.85
CA THR A 12 -1.37 7.77 12.45
C THR A 12 -2.41 7.75 13.58
N GLU A 13 -3.63 8.17 13.33
CA GLU A 13 -4.69 8.15 14.33
C GLU A 13 -5.00 6.72 14.82
N ARG A 14 -5.07 5.75 13.90
CA ARG A 14 -5.48 4.37 14.22
C ARG A 14 -4.38 3.34 13.95
N LEU A 15 -3.31 3.70 13.23
CA LEU A 15 -2.35 2.74 12.69
C LEU A 15 -0.92 3.03 13.14
N LEU A 16 -0.15 1.96 13.32
CA LEU A 16 1.30 1.98 13.40
C LEU A 16 1.87 1.25 12.19
N LEU A 17 2.63 1.97 11.37
CA LEU A 17 3.42 1.43 10.29
C LEU A 17 4.85 1.27 10.80
N ARG A 18 5.34 0.05 10.90
CA ARG A 18 6.66 -0.28 11.44
C ARG A 18 7.41 -1.26 10.55
N PRO A 19 8.74 -1.40 10.69
CA PRO A 19 9.47 -2.45 10.00
C PRO A 19 8.86 -3.83 10.26
N LEU A 20 9.02 -4.74 9.29
CA LEU A 20 8.59 -6.13 9.42
C LEU A 20 9.38 -6.82 10.53
N GLU A 21 8.71 -7.61 11.33
CA GLU A 21 9.28 -8.45 12.37
C GLU A 21 9.01 -9.93 12.08
N VAL A 22 9.85 -10.80 12.62
CA VAL A 22 9.66 -12.27 12.48
C VAL A 22 8.31 -12.72 13.03
N GLY A 23 7.83 -12.07 14.09
CA GLY A 23 6.53 -12.33 14.69
C GLY A 23 5.32 -12.03 13.77
N ASP A 24 5.52 -11.25 12.70
CA ASP A 24 4.46 -10.95 11.73
C ASP A 24 4.23 -12.10 10.73
N ALA A 25 5.16 -13.05 10.63
CA ALA A 25 5.15 -14.06 9.58
C ALA A 25 3.84 -14.84 9.44
N PRO A 26 3.19 -15.32 10.51
CA PRO A 26 1.91 -16.01 10.40
C PRO A 26 0.80 -15.12 9.84
N ALA A 27 0.70 -13.87 10.31
CA ALA A 27 -0.30 -12.91 9.85
C ALA A 27 -0.07 -12.47 8.40
N LEU A 28 1.19 -12.31 7.99
CA LEU A 28 1.55 -12.00 6.61
C LEU A 28 1.24 -13.17 5.68
N ALA A 29 1.54 -14.42 6.09
CA ALA A 29 1.21 -15.60 5.29
C ALA A 29 -0.31 -15.74 5.09
N GLU A 30 -1.11 -15.53 6.15
CA GLU A 30 -2.58 -15.52 6.07
C GLU A 30 -3.10 -14.41 5.14
N LEU A 31 -2.56 -13.18 5.27
CA LEU A 31 -2.95 -12.04 4.46
C LEU A 31 -2.63 -12.29 2.97
N MET A 32 -1.44 -12.81 2.66
CA MET A 32 -0.97 -13.03 1.29
C MET A 32 -1.61 -14.27 0.63
N ALA A 33 -2.26 -15.15 1.40
CA ALA A 33 -3.04 -16.26 0.88
C ALA A 33 -4.42 -15.83 0.35
N ASP A 34 -4.82 -14.58 0.58
CA ASP A 34 -6.10 -14.04 0.08
C ASP A 34 -6.12 -13.96 -1.44
N GLU A 35 -7.22 -14.42 -2.04
CA GLU A 35 -7.38 -14.50 -3.50
C GLU A 35 -7.31 -13.15 -4.20
N LEU A 36 -7.83 -12.07 -3.58
CA LEU A 36 -7.76 -10.73 -4.16
C LEU A 36 -6.33 -10.17 -4.09
N VAL A 37 -5.59 -10.47 -3.01
CA VAL A 37 -4.16 -10.11 -2.94
C VAL A 37 -3.40 -10.85 -4.04
N HIS A 38 -3.67 -12.14 -4.23
CA HIS A 38 -3.06 -12.93 -5.29
C HIS A 38 -3.38 -12.38 -6.69
N ALA A 39 -4.64 -12.02 -6.95
CA ALA A 39 -5.08 -11.52 -8.25
C ALA A 39 -4.43 -10.18 -8.64
N TRP A 40 -4.20 -9.30 -7.66
CA TRP A 40 -3.74 -7.93 -7.89
C TRP A 40 -2.27 -7.66 -7.57
N THR A 41 -1.50 -8.70 -7.18
CA THR A 41 -0.07 -8.56 -6.87
C THR A 41 0.76 -9.57 -7.66
N ASP A 42 2.05 -9.28 -7.78
CA ASP A 42 3.06 -10.17 -8.37
C ASP A 42 3.78 -11.04 -7.33
N LEU A 43 3.23 -11.09 -6.11
CA LEU A 43 3.82 -11.87 -5.02
C LEU A 43 3.90 -13.36 -5.37
N PRO A 44 5.00 -14.03 -4.96
CA PRO A 44 5.15 -15.46 -5.21
C PRO A 44 4.06 -16.28 -4.51
N GLN A 45 3.63 -17.37 -5.13
CA GLN A 45 2.64 -18.28 -4.59
C GLN A 45 3.17 -19.73 -4.58
N PRO A 46 2.92 -20.50 -3.50
CA PRO A 46 2.28 -20.08 -2.25
C PRO A 46 3.17 -19.11 -1.45
N PHE A 47 2.56 -18.12 -0.81
CA PHE A 47 3.28 -17.25 0.14
C PHE A 47 3.30 -17.92 1.52
N THR A 48 4.46 -18.42 1.94
CA THR A 48 4.62 -19.21 3.17
C THR A 48 5.15 -18.37 4.32
N GLU A 49 4.99 -18.86 5.56
CA GLU A 49 5.60 -18.24 6.74
C GLU A 49 7.14 -18.15 6.62
N ASP A 50 7.81 -19.16 6.07
CA ASP A 50 9.26 -19.13 5.83
C ASP A 50 9.64 -17.98 4.87
N LEU A 51 8.84 -17.75 3.84
CA LEU A 51 9.04 -16.62 2.94
C LEU A 51 8.81 -15.29 3.66
N ALA A 52 7.79 -15.18 4.51
CA ALA A 52 7.55 -14.01 5.35
C ALA A 52 8.71 -13.75 6.33
N VAL A 53 9.22 -14.77 6.99
CA VAL A 53 10.44 -14.68 7.84
C VAL A 53 11.63 -14.17 7.03
N ARG A 54 11.88 -14.76 5.86
CA ARG A 54 12.96 -14.31 4.97
C ARG A 54 12.76 -12.87 4.50
N TRP A 55 11.52 -12.48 4.23
CA TRP A 55 11.20 -11.11 3.85
C TRP A 55 11.56 -10.15 4.98
N ALA A 56 11.12 -10.42 6.21
CA ALA A 56 11.41 -9.59 7.38
C ALA A 56 12.91 -9.51 7.71
N THR A 57 13.65 -10.63 7.59
CA THR A 57 15.04 -10.72 8.08
C THR A 57 16.10 -10.38 7.03
N ALA A 58 15.78 -10.48 5.75
CA ALA A 58 16.76 -10.32 4.68
C ALA A 58 16.29 -9.38 3.57
N LEU A 59 15.12 -9.63 2.96
CA LEU A 59 14.74 -8.94 1.74
C LEU A 59 14.35 -7.48 1.98
N ALA A 60 13.49 -7.19 2.97
CA ALA A 60 13.08 -5.82 3.29
C ALA A 60 14.25 -4.98 3.85
N PRO A 61 15.11 -5.49 4.75
CA PRO A 61 16.31 -4.77 5.13
C PRO A 61 17.27 -4.48 3.97
N ALA A 62 17.50 -5.45 3.07
CA ALA A 62 18.33 -5.24 1.88
C ALA A 62 17.73 -4.19 0.95
N HIS A 63 16.44 -4.30 0.61
CA HIS A 63 15.69 -3.33 -0.20
C HIS A 63 15.85 -1.90 0.32
N ARG A 64 15.75 -1.72 1.65
CA ARG A 64 15.96 -0.43 2.30
C ARG A 64 17.43 0.03 2.24
N ALA A 65 18.39 -0.84 2.56
CA ALA A 65 19.81 -0.50 2.60
C ALA A 65 20.37 -0.13 1.22
N GLU A 66 19.86 -0.76 0.16
CA GLU A 66 20.21 -0.49 -1.23
C GLU A 66 19.53 0.77 -1.78
N GLY A 67 18.62 1.37 -1.01
CA GLY A 67 17.93 2.60 -1.40
C GLY A 67 16.79 2.40 -2.40
N HIS A 68 16.35 1.17 -2.62
CA HIS A 68 15.28 0.86 -3.56
C HIS A 68 13.90 1.24 -3.03
N GLY A 69 13.72 1.17 -1.68
CA GLY A 69 12.45 1.47 -1.01
C GLY A 69 12.46 1.11 0.45
N ILE A 70 11.29 0.96 1.04
CA ILE A 70 11.08 0.51 2.42
C ILE A 70 9.74 -0.22 2.52
N VAL A 71 9.68 -1.23 3.40
CA VAL A 71 8.47 -2.03 3.65
C VAL A 71 8.03 -1.86 5.09
N PHE A 72 6.73 -1.65 5.30
CA PHE A 72 6.10 -1.52 6.60
C PHE A 72 5.01 -2.56 6.79
N THR A 73 5.01 -3.25 7.93
CA THR A 73 3.82 -3.90 8.48
C THR A 73 2.92 -2.82 9.05
N VAL A 74 1.63 -2.88 8.74
CA VAL A 74 0.60 -1.98 9.26
C VAL A 74 -0.19 -2.69 10.33
N THR A 75 -0.15 -2.17 11.56
CA THR A 75 -0.91 -2.70 12.70
C THR A 75 -1.90 -1.65 13.22
N GLU A 76 -3.05 -2.12 13.72
CA GLU A 76 -4.02 -1.26 14.37
C GLU A 76 -3.62 -1.02 15.84
N HIS A 77 -3.70 0.24 16.33
CA HIS A 77 -3.28 0.61 17.67
C HIS A 77 -4.03 -0.14 18.78
N LEU A 78 -5.33 -0.33 18.63
CA LEU A 78 -6.16 -0.91 19.69
C LEU A 78 -5.92 -2.42 19.85
N THR A 79 -5.89 -3.14 18.75
CA THR A 79 -5.83 -4.61 18.75
C THR A 79 -4.43 -5.14 18.55
N GLN A 80 -3.48 -4.31 18.10
CA GLN A 80 -2.14 -4.69 17.66
C GLN A 80 -2.14 -5.73 16.53
N ARG A 81 -3.29 -5.92 15.87
CA ARG A 81 -3.45 -6.86 14.78
C ARG A 81 -2.87 -6.28 13.49
N VAL A 82 -2.20 -7.14 12.73
CA VAL A 82 -1.75 -6.76 11.37
C VAL A 82 -2.98 -6.56 10.49
N VAL A 83 -3.12 -5.38 9.91
CA VAL A 83 -4.23 -5.00 9.01
C VAL A 83 -3.80 -4.83 7.57
N GLY A 84 -2.50 -4.82 7.32
CA GLY A 84 -1.96 -4.69 5.98
C GLY A 84 -0.44 -4.56 5.93
N LEU A 85 0.03 -4.25 4.74
CA LEU A 85 1.42 -3.98 4.44
C LEU A 85 1.50 -2.81 3.46
N VAL A 86 2.50 -1.96 3.61
CA VAL A 86 2.84 -0.88 2.67
C VAL A 86 4.29 -1.03 2.25
N GLU A 87 4.53 -0.88 0.95
CA GLU A 87 5.86 -0.87 0.37
C GLU A 87 6.08 0.39 -0.46
N LEU A 88 7.20 1.07 -0.24
CA LEU A 88 7.76 2.02 -1.18
C LEU A 88 8.77 1.29 -2.05
N ARG A 89 8.73 1.54 -3.36
CA ARG A 89 9.61 0.91 -4.34
C ARG A 89 9.94 1.84 -5.50
N HIS A 90 10.86 1.45 -6.36
CA HIS A 90 11.29 2.23 -7.54
C HIS A 90 11.72 3.65 -7.17
N THR A 91 12.43 3.80 -6.05
CA THR A 91 12.82 5.12 -5.53
C THR A 91 13.86 5.78 -6.41
N ASP A 92 13.54 6.95 -6.95
CA ASP A 92 14.49 7.85 -7.60
C ASP A 92 14.87 8.99 -6.64
N TRP A 93 16.04 8.86 -6.05
CA TRP A 93 16.57 9.84 -5.09
C TRP A 93 16.91 11.20 -5.71
N ARG A 94 17.16 11.24 -7.01
CA ARG A 94 17.46 12.48 -7.73
C ARG A 94 16.20 13.27 -7.99
N LEU A 95 15.14 12.59 -8.45
CA LEU A 95 13.82 13.19 -8.66
C LEU A 95 13.05 13.37 -7.36
N ARG A 96 13.50 12.74 -6.27
CA ARG A 96 12.72 12.68 -5.02
C ARG A 96 11.33 12.10 -5.24
N ALA A 97 11.27 11.00 -5.99
CA ALA A 97 10.05 10.30 -6.35
C ALA A 97 10.13 8.83 -5.94
N THR A 98 9.00 8.26 -5.56
CA THR A 98 8.89 6.83 -5.24
C THR A 98 7.48 6.32 -5.54
N GLU A 99 7.33 5.02 -5.76
CA GLU A 99 6.03 4.37 -5.93
C GLU A 99 5.60 3.74 -4.61
N ILE A 100 4.32 3.88 -4.26
CA ILE A 100 3.69 3.18 -3.12
C ILE A 100 2.82 2.04 -3.60
N CYS A 101 3.00 0.88 -2.96
CA CYS A 101 2.12 -0.27 -3.05
C CYS A 101 1.59 -0.61 -1.68
N TYR A 102 0.39 -1.18 -1.62
CA TYR A 102 -0.17 -1.67 -0.36
C TYR A 102 -1.07 -2.88 -0.58
N VAL A 103 -1.20 -3.66 0.46
CA VAL A 103 -2.20 -4.72 0.57
C VAL A 103 -2.95 -4.56 1.89
N THR A 104 -4.26 -4.85 1.88
CA THR A 104 -5.10 -4.79 3.08
C THR A 104 -5.63 -6.18 3.38
N ALA A 105 -5.50 -6.60 4.63
CA ALA A 105 -6.02 -7.87 5.10
C ALA A 105 -7.54 -7.97 4.87
N PRO A 106 -8.09 -9.15 4.52
CA PRO A 106 -9.52 -9.33 4.25
C PRO A 106 -10.42 -8.78 5.37
N TRP A 107 -10.03 -9.02 6.62
CA TRP A 107 -10.77 -8.59 7.81
C TRP A 107 -10.68 -7.09 8.11
N ALA A 108 -9.81 -6.35 7.40
CA ALA A 108 -9.57 -4.91 7.59
C ALA A 108 -10.06 -4.06 6.40
N ARG A 109 -10.68 -4.69 5.40
CA ARG A 109 -11.22 -3.97 4.24
C ARG A 109 -12.47 -3.18 4.60
N GLY A 110 -12.66 -2.05 3.92
CA GLY A 110 -13.81 -1.17 4.16
C GLY A 110 -13.63 -0.18 5.31
N GLU A 111 -12.65 -0.38 6.19
CA GLU A 111 -12.42 0.45 7.38
C GLU A 111 -11.64 1.76 7.09
N GLY A 112 -11.18 1.94 5.85
CA GLY A 112 -10.40 3.13 5.46
C GLY A 112 -8.91 3.06 5.81
N TYR A 113 -8.42 1.96 6.35
CA TYR A 113 -7.02 1.81 6.77
C TYR A 113 -6.02 2.00 5.64
N ALA A 114 -6.32 1.53 4.42
CA ALA A 114 -5.44 1.73 3.28
C ALA A 114 -5.20 3.22 2.98
N GLY A 115 -6.28 4.02 2.96
CA GLY A 115 -6.17 5.47 2.73
C GLY A 115 -5.40 6.17 3.84
N GLU A 116 -5.66 5.82 5.11
CA GLU A 116 -4.95 6.37 6.26
C GLU A 116 -3.45 6.02 6.23
N ALA A 117 -3.10 4.77 5.90
CA ALA A 117 -1.72 4.35 5.78
C ALA A 117 -0.99 5.08 4.64
N VAL A 118 -1.62 5.21 3.46
CA VAL A 118 -1.06 5.93 2.31
C VAL A 118 -0.82 7.40 2.66
N LEU A 119 -1.79 8.08 3.28
CA LEU A 119 -1.63 9.48 3.71
C LEU A 119 -0.53 9.65 4.76
N GLY A 120 -0.45 8.75 5.75
CA GLY A 120 0.61 8.80 6.75
C GLY A 120 2.00 8.65 6.14
N VAL A 121 2.15 7.74 5.16
CA VAL A 121 3.41 7.58 4.42
C VAL A 121 3.70 8.78 3.54
N ALA A 122 2.70 9.33 2.85
CA ALA A 122 2.85 10.51 2.01
C ALA A 122 3.33 11.72 2.84
N GLN A 123 2.69 11.97 3.98
CA GLN A 123 3.07 13.04 4.89
C GLN A 123 4.52 12.89 5.35
N TRP A 124 4.90 11.71 5.84
CA TRP A 124 6.30 11.43 6.22
C TRP A 124 7.28 11.64 5.07
N LEU A 125 6.94 11.19 3.85
CA LEU A 125 7.80 11.38 2.68
C LEU A 125 8.01 12.86 2.34
N PHE A 126 6.95 13.64 2.35
CA PHE A 126 6.99 15.04 1.92
C PHE A 126 7.60 15.94 3.00
N GLU A 127 7.14 15.81 4.25
CA GLU A 127 7.57 16.69 5.35
C GLU A 127 8.95 16.32 5.89
N ASP A 128 9.20 15.01 6.14
CA ASP A 128 10.42 14.57 6.84
C ASP A 128 11.53 14.13 5.88
N ARG A 129 11.16 13.62 4.67
CA ARG A 129 12.14 13.09 3.72
C ARG A 129 12.39 13.99 2.52
N GLY A 130 11.57 15.03 2.34
CA GLY A 130 11.70 16.01 1.28
C GLY A 130 11.44 15.43 -0.12
N PHE A 131 10.63 14.37 -0.21
CA PHE A 131 10.16 13.86 -1.49
C PHE A 131 9.22 14.86 -2.15
N GLN A 132 9.14 14.80 -3.47
CA GLN A 132 8.35 15.75 -4.27
C GLN A 132 7.23 15.04 -5.03
N ARG A 133 7.23 13.70 -5.01
CA ARG A 133 6.26 12.92 -5.76
C ARG A 133 6.12 11.52 -5.17
N LEU A 134 4.87 11.13 -4.96
CA LEU A 134 4.47 9.76 -4.65
C LEU A 134 3.62 9.24 -5.80
N GLU A 135 4.03 8.12 -6.39
CA GLU A 135 3.27 7.45 -7.45
C GLU A 135 2.48 6.27 -6.89
N MET A 136 1.34 5.99 -7.50
CA MET A 136 0.59 4.75 -7.30
C MET A 136 0.17 4.22 -8.67
N ARG A 137 0.19 2.91 -8.84
CA ARG A 137 -0.29 2.24 -10.04
C ARG A 137 -1.37 1.26 -9.67
N THR A 138 -2.52 1.36 -10.33
CA THR A 138 -3.67 0.48 -10.07
C THR A 138 -4.08 -0.21 -11.36
N ALA A 139 -4.33 -1.52 -11.30
CA ALA A 139 -4.92 -2.21 -12.44
C ALA A 139 -6.30 -1.62 -12.78
N ALA A 140 -6.64 -1.52 -14.06
CA ALA A 140 -7.90 -0.92 -14.52
C ALA A 140 -9.14 -1.64 -13.95
N GLY A 141 -9.05 -2.93 -13.65
CA GLY A 141 -10.11 -3.70 -13.00
C GLY A 141 -10.14 -3.58 -11.46
N ASN A 142 -9.09 -3.04 -10.83
CA ASN A 142 -9.02 -2.91 -9.37
C ASN A 142 -9.66 -1.61 -8.88
N THR A 143 -11.00 -1.57 -8.90
CA THR A 143 -11.78 -0.39 -8.51
C THR A 143 -11.55 0.02 -7.05
N ALA A 144 -11.27 -0.94 -6.16
CA ALA A 144 -10.98 -0.66 -4.76
C ALA A 144 -9.69 0.17 -4.60
N ALA A 145 -8.63 -0.20 -5.31
CA ALA A 145 -7.37 0.56 -5.29
C ALA A 145 -7.53 1.96 -5.91
N GLN A 146 -8.32 2.08 -6.99
CA GLN A 146 -8.63 3.38 -7.61
C GLN A 146 -9.40 4.30 -6.64
N GLN A 147 -10.36 3.75 -5.89
CA GLN A 147 -11.09 4.51 -4.86
C GLN A 147 -10.16 5.01 -3.75
N VAL A 148 -9.17 4.23 -3.34
CA VAL A 148 -8.17 4.69 -2.38
C VAL A 148 -7.36 5.83 -2.97
N ALA A 149 -6.81 5.69 -4.20
CA ALA A 149 -6.06 6.74 -4.87
C ALA A 149 -6.85 8.06 -4.94
N GLN A 150 -8.13 7.99 -5.34
CA GLN A 150 -9.00 9.17 -5.40
C GLN A 150 -9.25 9.79 -4.01
N LYS A 151 -9.53 8.97 -2.99
CA LYS A 151 -9.82 9.45 -1.62
C LYS A 151 -8.63 10.12 -0.96
N VAL A 152 -7.41 9.71 -1.29
CA VAL A 152 -6.19 10.32 -0.73
C VAL A 152 -5.73 11.55 -1.54
N GLY A 153 -6.48 11.94 -2.57
CA GLY A 153 -6.19 13.13 -3.37
C GLY A 153 -5.25 12.89 -4.56
N CYS A 154 -4.95 11.63 -4.91
CA CYS A 154 -4.12 11.37 -6.09
C CYS A 154 -4.79 11.83 -7.39
N ILE A 155 -3.99 12.41 -8.28
CA ILE A 155 -4.40 12.81 -9.61
C ILE A 155 -4.03 11.71 -10.61
N SER A 156 -4.98 11.32 -11.48
CA SER A 156 -4.71 10.36 -12.57
C SER A 156 -3.96 11.07 -13.70
N GLU A 157 -2.79 10.53 -14.05
CA GLU A 157 -1.94 11.08 -15.12
C GLU A 157 -2.09 10.35 -16.45
N GLY A 158 -2.68 9.16 -16.44
CA GLY A 158 -2.90 8.42 -17.67
C GLY A 158 -2.99 6.91 -17.50
N VAL A 159 -3.04 6.23 -18.64
CA VAL A 159 -3.19 4.78 -18.72
C VAL A 159 -1.99 4.17 -19.42
N LEU A 160 -1.34 3.22 -18.77
CA LEU A 160 -0.29 2.37 -19.33
C LEU A 160 -0.98 1.12 -19.89
N ARG A 161 -1.10 1.03 -21.23
CA ARG A 161 -1.81 -0.07 -21.87
C ARG A 161 -1.08 -1.39 -21.74
N SER A 162 -1.82 -2.46 -21.39
CA SER A 162 -1.30 -3.84 -21.31
C SER A 162 -0.05 -3.98 -20.42
N ALA A 163 0.01 -3.19 -19.33
CA ALA A 163 1.20 -3.02 -18.49
C ALA A 163 1.15 -3.86 -17.20
N TRP A 164 0.13 -4.69 -17.02
CA TRP A 164 -0.02 -5.55 -15.86
C TRP A 164 -0.51 -6.95 -16.25
N ILE A 165 -0.16 -7.94 -15.43
CA ILE A 165 -0.70 -9.29 -15.51
C ILE A 165 -1.65 -9.48 -14.31
N VAL A 166 -2.91 -9.77 -14.61
CA VAL A 166 -3.91 -10.17 -13.60
C VAL A 166 -3.99 -11.68 -13.61
N ARG A 167 -3.93 -12.29 -12.43
CA ARG A 167 -4.10 -13.73 -12.25
C ARG A 167 -5.57 -14.03 -11.98
N GLU A 168 -6.25 -14.65 -12.95
CA GLU A 168 -7.68 -14.90 -12.90
C GLU A 168 -8.01 -16.14 -12.07
N ARG A 169 -9.04 -15.99 -11.23
CA ARG A 169 -9.49 -17.04 -10.28
C ARG A 169 -10.01 -18.30 -10.96
N GLU A 170 -10.68 -18.18 -12.09
CA GLU A 170 -11.33 -19.32 -12.77
C GLU A 170 -10.36 -20.40 -13.25
N PHE A 171 -9.09 -20.05 -13.42
CA PHE A 171 -8.04 -20.94 -13.90
C PHE A 171 -7.27 -21.65 -12.80
N LEU A 172 -7.39 -21.23 -11.53
CA LEU A 172 -6.73 -21.89 -10.40
C LEU A 172 -7.33 -23.27 -10.08
N THR A 173 -8.53 -23.59 -10.58
CA THR A 173 -9.24 -24.85 -10.34
C THR A 173 -9.13 -25.87 -11.48
N ALA A 174 -8.70 -25.46 -12.66
CA ALA A 174 -8.48 -26.32 -13.79
C ALA A 174 -6.99 -26.58 -13.96
N GLY A 175 -6.51 -27.78 -13.70
CA GLY A 175 -5.09 -28.17 -13.85
C GLY A 175 -4.54 -27.97 -15.28
N ALA A 176 -4.54 -26.74 -15.74
CA ALA A 176 -4.05 -26.31 -17.04
C ALA A 176 -2.65 -25.72 -16.88
N ASP A 177 -1.74 -26.18 -17.73
CA ASP A 177 -0.36 -25.73 -17.86
C ASP A 177 -0.22 -24.27 -18.36
N ASP A 178 -1.33 -23.56 -18.53
CA ASP A 178 -1.38 -22.13 -18.87
C ASP A 178 -2.14 -21.43 -17.74
N ALA A 179 -1.38 -20.92 -16.76
CA ALA A 179 -1.93 -20.14 -15.66
C ALA A 179 -2.79 -19.04 -16.26
N GLY A 180 -4.06 -18.95 -15.87
CA GLY A 180 -5.01 -17.96 -16.36
C GLY A 180 -4.55 -16.55 -16.04
N GLU A 181 -3.62 -16.08 -16.84
CA GLU A 181 -3.08 -14.73 -16.77
C GLU A 181 -3.71 -13.91 -17.89
N SER A 182 -4.31 -12.79 -17.53
CA SER A 182 -4.78 -11.81 -18.50
C SER A 182 -4.01 -10.50 -18.39
N ARG A 183 -3.83 -9.83 -19.54
CA ARG A 183 -3.20 -8.51 -19.55
C ARG A 183 -4.23 -7.45 -19.18
N SER A 184 -3.84 -6.57 -18.31
CA SER A 184 -4.63 -5.40 -17.89
C SER A 184 -3.86 -4.12 -18.13
N ASP A 185 -4.59 -3.05 -18.31
CA ASP A 185 -4.05 -1.70 -18.27
C ASP A 185 -3.76 -1.30 -16.81
N LEU A 186 -2.77 -0.43 -16.60
CA LEU A 186 -2.51 0.25 -15.35
C LEU A 186 -2.90 1.72 -15.46
N ILE A 187 -3.58 2.23 -14.45
CA ILE A 187 -3.79 3.66 -14.27
C ILE A 187 -2.65 4.19 -13.41
N LEU A 188 -1.95 5.19 -13.91
CA LEU A 188 -0.91 5.92 -13.18
C LEU A 188 -1.53 7.08 -12.41
N TRP A 189 -1.25 7.14 -11.13
CA TRP A 189 -1.66 8.19 -10.21
C TRP A 189 -0.44 8.84 -9.59
N SER A 190 -0.55 10.12 -9.28
CA SER A 190 0.45 10.86 -8.51
C SER A 190 -0.18 11.63 -7.37
N LEU A 191 0.60 11.82 -6.32
CA LEU A 191 0.32 12.72 -5.22
C LEU A 191 1.56 13.59 -5.01
N LEU A 192 1.37 14.91 -4.95
CA LEU A 192 2.41 15.90 -4.72
C LEU A 192 2.19 16.60 -3.37
N PRO A 193 3.21 17.27 -2.81
CA PRO A 193 3.04 18.00 -1.55
C PRO A 193 1.88 19.00 -1.57
N GLU A 194 1.70 19.74 -2.68
CA GLU A 194 0.60 20.71 -2.85
C GLU A 194 -0.79 20.06 -2.85
N ASP A 195 -0.92 18.84 -3.34
CA ASP A 195 -2.22 18.14 -3.35
C ASP A 195 -2.71 17.81 -1.93
N MET A 196 -1.79 17.67 -0.97
CA MET A 196 -2.14 17.38 0.42
C MET A 196 -2.68 18.60 1.17
N GLU A 197 -2.33 19.81 0.73
CA GLU A 197 -2.83 21.05 1.34
C GLU A 197 -4.31 21.32 0.99
N GLU A 198 -4.79 20.77 -0.13
CA GLU A 198 -6.16 20.93 -0.62
C GLU A 198 -7.16 19.91 -0.05
N VAL A 199 -6.71 18.89 0.69
CA VAL A 199 -7.64 17.94 1.34
C VAL A 199 -8.32 18.65 2.52
N PRO A 200 -9.60 19.06 2.41
CA PRO A 200 -10.27 19.66 3.55
C PRO A 200 -10.34 18.65 4.68
N PRO A 201 -10.13 19.08 5.95
CA PRO A 201 -10.25 18.19 7.08
C PRO A 201 -11.59 17.47 7.02
N ALA A 202 -11.58 16.16 7.28
CA ALA A 202 -12.79 15.34 7.28
C ALA A 202 -13.86 16.06 8.13
N PRO A 203 -15.13 16.17 7.66
CA PRO A 203 -16.16 16.86 8.39
C PRO A 203 -16.27 16.23 9.78
N ASP A 204 -16.13 17.07 10.82
CA ASP A 204 -16.29 16.65 12.21
C ASP A 204 -17.65 15.96 12.35
N PRO A 205 -17.71 14.65 12.68
CA PRO A 205 -18.97 13.94 12.84
C PRO A 205 -19.82 14.51 13.98
N ARG A 206 -19.30 15.45 14.76
CA ARG A 206 -19.99 16.16 15.83
C ARG A 206 -20.59 17.49 15.39
N ALA A 207 -20.25 18.02 14.20
CA ALA A 207 -20.78 19.30 13.69
C ALA A 207 -22.26 19.27 13.27
N GLY A 208 -22.93 18.13 13.33
CA GLY A 208 -24.34 17.94 12.92
C GLY A 208 -25.40 18.08 14.01
N ARG A 209 -25.09 18.57 15.21
CA ARG A 209 -26.11 18.79 16.26
C ARG A 209 -26.34 20.26 16.54
N TYR A 210 -26.88 20.98 15.57
CA TYR A 210 -27.56 22.23 15.90
C TYR A 210 -29.04 21.93 16.23
N VAL A 211 -29.32 22.09 17.49
CA VAL A 211 -30.68 22.10 18.07
C VAL A 211 -31.48 23.22 17.43
N LEU A 212 -32.55 22.87 16.76
CA LEU A 212 -33.65 23.81 16.51
C LEU A 212 -34.17 24.29 17.87
N ARG A 213 -34.02 25.57 18.16
CA ARG A 213 -34.77 26.25 19.21
C ARG A 213 -36.08 26.72 18.63
N ASP A 214 -37.15 26.43 19.34
CA ASP A 214 -38.52 26.87 19.15
C ASP A 214 -38.67 28.39 19.03
#